data_a77dd4e0353c0141713ea29e42180a37
#
_entry.id   a77dd4e0353c0141713ea29e42180a37
#
_cell.length_a   1.000
_cell.length_b   1.000
_cell.length_c   1.000
_cell.angle_alpha   90.00
_cell.angle_beta   90.00
_cell.angle_gamma   90.00
#
_symmetry.space_group_name_H-M   'P 1'
#
loop_
_entity.id
_entity.type
_entity.pdbx_description
1 polymer ?
#
loop_
_entity_poly.entity_id
_entity_poly.type
_entity_poly.pdbx_seq_one_letter_code
_entity_poly.pdbx_strand_id
1 'polypeptide(L)'
;LIRQNVKTLAAAVREGREIVVPGPTCSYMLKQEYPWLDGSDDARLVASHTRDLFEYLMRLHADGKLDTNFSKRPGKVAYHLPCHLKAQNLGTKSADLLRLIPGSEVEVIERCSGVDGTWGLKKEYYKISLKVAEPLFKDVPAARPDRVASDCPLAALQIAQGTGAAPRHPIQIVADAYGVTPE
;
A
#
# COMPACT_ATOMS: atom_id res chain seq x y z
N LEU A 1 18.88 15.24 1.32
CA LEU A 1 17.83 14.39 1.91
C LEU A 1 18.17 12.90 1.83
N ILE A 2 18.44 12.31 0.63
CA ILE A 2 18.70 10.87 0.48
C ILE A 2 19.84 10.41 1.39
N ARG A 3 21.03 11.03 1.30
CA ARG A 3 22.19 10.67 2.13
C ARG A 3 21.92 10.76 3.63
N GLN A 4 21.10 11.73 4.07
CA GLN A 4 20.71 11.87 5.47
C GLN A 4 19.82 10.69 5.91
N ASN A 5 18.82 10.34 5.10
CA ASN A 5 17.94 9.23 5.37
C ASN A 5 18.71 7.90 5.37
N VAL A 6 19.57 7.69 4.35
CA VAL A 6 20.41 6.50 4.24
C VAL A 6 21.27 6.31 5.49
N LYS A 7 21.96 7.39 5.94
CA LYS A 7 22.80 7.34 7.15
C LYS A 7 21.99 6.91 8.39
N THR A 8 20.81 7.50 8.59
CA THR A 8 19.96 7.19 9.75
C THR A 8 19.42 5.76 9.69
N LEU A 9 18.90 5.35 8.52
CA LEU A 9 18.31 4.03 8.34
C LEU A 9 19.37 2.92 8.38
N ALA A 10 20.54 3.13 7.77
CA ALA A 10 21.63 2.17 7.81
C ALA A 10 22.14 1.92 9.25
N ALA A 11 22.16 2.95 10.09
CA ALA A 11 22.49 2.77 11.51
C ALA A 11 21.48 1.84 12.22
N ALA A 12 20.17 2.06 12.00
CA ALA A 12 19.13 1.21 12.56
C ALA A 12 19.21 -0.25 12.05
N VAL A 13 19.53 -0.44 10.76
CA VAL A 13 19.73 -1.78 10.19
C VAL A 13 20.93 -2.49 10.85
N ARG A 14 22.04 -1.77 11.08
CA ARG A 14 23.21 -2.35 11.77
C ARG A 14 22.93 -2.73 13.22
N GLU A 15 21.92 -2.13 13.85
CA GLU A 15 21.38 -2.52 15.15
C GLU A 15 20.44 -3.75 15.09
N GLY A 16 20.29 -4.37 13.92
CA GLY A 16 19.44 -5.56 13.71
C GLY A 16 17.97 -5.26 13.44
N ARG A 17 17.63 -4.01 13.10
CA ARG A 17 16.24 -3.64 12.78
C ARG A 17 15.95 -3.82 11.29
N GLU A 18 14.70 -4.19 10.99
CA GLU A 18 14.15 -4.11 9.63
C GLU A 18 13.38 -2.81 9.45
N ILE A 19 13.37 -2.32 8.23
CA ILE A 19 12.62 -1.10 7.84
C ILE A 19 11.30 -1.56 7.23
N VAL A 20 10.19 -1.28 7.91
CA VAL A 20 8.84 -1.63 7.45
C VAL A 20 8.11 -0.35 7.03
N VAL A 21 7.62 -0.33 5.79
CA VAL A 21 7.08 0.88 5.16
C VAL A 21 5.63 0.66 4.73
N PRO A 22 4.66 1.43 5.26
CA PRO A 22 3.24 1.25 4.91
C PRO A 22 2.86 1.85 3.55
N GLY A 23 3.67 2.75 3.01
CA GLY A 23 3.36 3.42 1.75
C GLY A 23 4.15 2.84 0.57
N PRO A 24 3.50 2.34 -0.49
CA PRO A 24 4.17 1.66 -1.60
C PRO A 24 5.15 2.55 -2.38
N THR A 25 4.89 3.85 -2.46
CA THR A 25 5.82 4.81 -3.09
C THR A 25 7.10 4.95 -2.27
N CYS A 26 6.98 4.99 -0.93
CA CYS A 26 8.14 5.11 -0.04
C CYS A 26 8.94 3.80 -0.01
N SER A 27 8.29 2.63 0.03
CA SER A 27 8.98 1.34 -0.02
C SER A 27 9.69 1.14 -1.36
N TYR A 28 9.06 1.51 -2.48
CA TYR A 28 9.70 1.51 -3.80
C TYR A 28 10.93 2.42 -3.84
N MET A 29 10.80 3.66 -3.34
CA MET A 29 11.90 4.63 -3.29
C MET A 29 13.11 4.08 -2.52
N LEU A 30 12.90 3.51 -1.33
CA LEU A 30 13.98 2.96 -0.52
C LEU A 30 14.62 1.71 -1.15
N LYS A 31 13.82 0.85 -1.80
CA LYS A 31 14.30 -0.42 -2.38
C LYS A 31 14.99 -0.22 -3.74
N GLN A 32 14.51 0.71 -4.57
CA GLN A 32 14.94 0.85 -5.96
C GLN A 32 15.69 2.15 -6.23
N GLU A 33 15.13 3.28 -5.83
CA GLU A 33 15.64 4.60 -6.20
C GLU A 33 16.87 5.00 -5.38
N TYR A 34 16.88 4.75 -4.07
CA TYR A 34 18.00 5.13 -3.20
C TYR A 34 19.33 4.46 -3.60
N PRO A 35 19.38 3.13 -3.88
CA PRO A 35 20.60 2.50 -4.37
C PRO A 35 21.10 3.11 -5.69
N TRP A 36 20.18 3.48 -6.57
CA TRP A 36 20.50 4.07 -7.86
C TRP A 36 21.00 5.52 -7.72
N LEU A 37 20.32 6.34 -6.89
CA LEU A 37 20.61 7.78 -6.74
C LEU A 37 21.82 8.06 -5.86
N ASP A 38 22.04 7.30 -4.79
CA ASP A 38 23.14 7.50 -3.84
C ASP A 38 24.36 6.62 -4.15
N GLY A 39 24.14 5.41 -4.65
CA GLY A 39 25.19 4.48 -5.07
C GLY A 39 26.06 3.90 -3.95
N SER A 40 25.81 4.26 -2.69
CA SER A 40 26.60 3.82 -1.53
C SER A 40 26.23 2.40 -1.08
N ASP A 41 27.15 1.74 -0.34
CA ASP A 41 26.88 0.46 0.30
C ASP A 41 25.78 0.58 1.36
N ASP A 42 25.70 1.72 2.04
CA ASP A 42 24.64 2.02 2.99
C ASP A 42 23.26 2.10 2.33
N ALA A 43 23.16 2.66 1.14
CA ALA A 43 21.91 2.68 0.40
C ALA A 43 21.48 1.26 -0.03
N ARG A 44 22.43 0.42 -0.43
CA ARG A 44 22.18 -1.00 -0.73
C ARG A 44 21.78 -1.79 0.51
N LEU A 45 22.42 -1.52 1.66
CA LEU A 45 22.07 -2.11 2.94
C LEU A 45 20.64 -1.75 3.35
N VAL A 46 20.27 -0.47 3.27
CA VAL A 46 18.91 0.01 3.54
C VAL A 46 17.90 -0.68 2.63
N ALA A 47 18.17 -0.73 1.33
CA ALA A 47 17.27 -1.37 0.36
C ALA A 47 17.02 -2.84 0.67
N SER A 48 18.07 -3.63 0.98
CA SER A 48 17.96 -5.06 1.28
C SER A 48 17.19 -5.36 2.57
N HIS A 49 17.14 -4.41 3.52
CA HIS A 49 16.42 -4.53 4.79
C HIS A 49 15.09 -3.75 4.81
N THR A 50 14.69 -3.17 3.67
CA THR A 50 13.37 -2.54 3.54
C THR A 50 12.33 -3.52 3.06
N ARG A 51 11.18 -3.54 3.73
CA ARG A 51 9.99 -4.33 3.38
C ARG A 51 8.79 -3.41 3.25
N ASP A 52 7.93 -3.69 2.27
CA ASP A 52 6.57 -3.18 2.32
C ASP A 52 5.84 -3.80 3.53
N LEU A 53 4.89 -3.05 4.11
CA LEU A 53 4.19 -3.50 5.31
C LEU A 53 3.53 -4.86 5.12
N PHE A 54 2.83 -5.08 4.01
CA PHE A 54 2.14 -6.35 3.78
C PHE A 54 3.07 -7.47 3.33
N GLU A 55 4.18 -7.15 2.66
CA GLU A 55 5.27 -8.11 2.46
C GLU A 55 5.78 -8.63 3.80
N TYR A 56 6.01 -7.73 4.76
CA TYR A 56 6.47 -8.08 6.11
C TYR A 56 5.45 -8.92 6.87
N LEU A 57 4.18 -8.49 6.90
CA LEU A 57 3.11 -9.20 7.61
C LEU A 57 2.84 -10.59 7.04
N MET A 58 2.84 -10.75 5.72
CA MET A 58 2.67 -12.05 5.08
C MET A 58 3.86 -12.98 5.31
N ARG A 59 5.08 -12.45 5.49
CA ARG A 59 6.22 -13.23 5.95
C ARG A 59 6.01 -13.71 7.39
N LEU A 60 5.56 -12.83 8.29
CA LEU A 60 5.21 -13.24 9.67
C LEU A 60 4.13 -14.33 9.68
N HIS A 61 3.15 -14.24 8.77
CA HIS A 61 2.12 -15.26 8.63
C HIS A 61 2.73 -16.62 8.19
N ALA A 62 3.60 -16.60 7.19
CA ALA A 62 4.29 -17.82 6.72
C ALA A 62 5.16 -18.47 7.81
N ASP A 63 5.75 -17.64 8.69
CA ASP A 63 6.56 -18.09 9.83
C ASP A 63 5.70 -18.54 11.04
N GLY A 64 4.37 -18.49 10.95
CA GLY A 64 3.46 -18.79 12.07
C GLY A 64 3.49 -17.79 13.22
N LYS A 65 3.98 -16.56 12.98
CA LYS A 65 4.15 -15.50 13.97
C LYS A 65 3.05 -14.43 13.93
N LEU A 66 2.19 -14.46 12.91
CA LEU A 66 1.05 -13.56 12.82
C LEU A 66 -0.15 -14.18 13.54
N ASP A 67 -0.71 -13.49 14.53
CA ASP A 67 -1.99 -13.86 15.10
C ASP A 67 -3.10 -13.69 14.04
N THR A 68 -3.89 -14.73 13.83
CA THR A 68 -5.02 -14.73 12.89
C THR A 68 -6.38 -14.81 13.59
N ASN A 69 -6.45 -14.55 14.89
CA ASN A 69 -7.67 -14.52 15.69
C ASN A 69 -8.41 -13.18 15.51
N PHE A 70 -9.06 -13.02 14.38
CA PHE A 70 -9.84 -11.83 14.08
C PHE A 70 -11.21 -11.86 14.75
N SER A 71 -11.62 -10.76 15.39
CA SER A 71 -12.90 -10.62 16.10
C SER A 71 -14.03 -10.04 15.26
N LYS A 72 -13.72 -9.34 14.16
CA LYS A 72 -14.70 -8.70 13.29
C LYS A 72 -14.49 -9.08 11.82
N ARG A 73 -15.58 -9.04 11.04
CA ARG A 73 -15.58 -9.38 9.62
C ARG A 73 -15.69 -8.10 8.78
N PRO A 74 -14.83 -7.89 7.79
CA PRO A 74 -14.87 -6.69 6.96
C PRO A 74 -15.97 -6.70 5.89
N GLY A 75 -16.51 -7.89 5.54
CA GLY A 75 -17.41 -8.06 4.39
C GLY A 75 -16.67 -8.02 3.07
N LYS A 76 -17.33 -7.52 2.02
CA LYS A 76 -16.74 -7.39 0.69
C LYS A 76 -15.86 -6.16 0.59
N VAL A 77 -14.59 -6.35 0.19
CA VAL A 77 -13.59 -5.30 0.05
C VAL A 77 -13.21 -5.14 -1.43
N ALA A 78 -13.44 -3.96 -2.00
CA ALA A 78 -12.84 -3.58 -3.27
C ALA A 78 -11.43 -3.02 -2.99
N TYR A 79 -10.42 -3.78 -3.34
CA TYR A 79 -9.02 -3.42 -3.12
C TYR A 79 -8.37 -2.91 -4.41
N HIS A 80 -8.03 -1.63 -4.44
CA HIS A 80 -7.23 -1.04 -5.51
C HIS A 80 -5.75 -1.37 -5.31
N LEU A 81 -5.16 -2.08 -6.29
CA LEU A 81 -3.74 -2.41 -6.31
C LEU A 81 -2.91 -1.24 -6.88
N PRO A 82 -2.10 -0.55 -6.06
CA PRO A 82 -1.31 0.59 -6.51
C PRO A 82 -0.18 0.21 -7.47
N CYS A 83 0.15 1.12 -8.39
CA CYS A 83 1.20 0.91 -9.40
C CYS A 83 2.58 0.64 -8.81
N HIS A 84 2.95 1.30 -7.70
CA HIS A 84 4.26 1.06 -7.05
C HIS A 84 4.35 -0.27 -6.31
N LEU A 85 3.25 -0.92 -5.91
CA LEU A 85 3.28 -2.32 -5.46
C LEU A 85 3.50 -3.26 -6.64
N LYS A 86 2.83 -3.00 -7.77
CA LYS A 86 3.06 -3.78 -9.00
C LYS A 86 4.52 -3.65 -9.47
N ALA A 87 5.08 -2.45 -9.47
CA ALA A 87 6.46 -2.19 -9.86
C ALA A 87 7.49 -2.90 -8.97
N GLN A 88 7.15 -3.18 -7.71
CA GLN A 88 8.00 -3.97 -6.80
C GLN A 88 7.87 -5.48 -7.01
N ASN A 89 6.95 -5.93 -7.86
CA ASN A 89 6.70 -7.34 -8.12
C ASN A 89 6.37 -8.17 -6.86
N LEU A 90 5.66 -7.56 -5.91
CA LEU A 90 5.29 -8.18 -4.64
C LEU A 90 3.98 -9.01 -4.72
N GLY A 91 3.26 -8.92 -5.83
CA GLY A 91 1.93 -9.52 -5.96
C GLY A 91 0.86 -8.77 -5.15
N THR A 92 -0.13 -9.47 -4.63
CA THR A 92 -1.33 -8.93 -3.98
C THR A 92 -1.30 -9.08 -2.46
N LYS A 93 -0.14 -8.88 -1.81
CA LYS A 93 0.07 -9.18 -0.38
C LYS A 93 -0.98 -8.55 0.55
N SER A 94 -1.41 -7.32 0.27
CA SER A 94 -2.47 -6.65 1.03
C SER A 94 -3.82 -7.38 0.89
N ALA A 95 -4.18 -7.78 -0.33
CA ALA A 95 -5.39 -8.56 -0.57
C ALA A 95 -5.29 -9.96 0.04
N ASP A 96 -4.11 -10.58 -0.02
CA ASP A 96 -3.87 -11.91 0.54
C ASP A 96 -4.06 -11.90 2.06
N LEU A 97 -3.53 -10.88 2.75
CA LEU A 97 -3.74 -10.74 4.19
C LEU A 97 -5.21 -10.46 4.53
N LEU A 98 -5.89 -9.60 3.78
CA LEU A 98 -7.32 -9.34 3.98
C LEU A 98 -8.16 -10.62 3.81
N ARG A 99 -7.78 -11.54 2.90
CA ARG A 99 -8.47 -12.82 2.70
C ARG A 99 -8.29 -13.81 3.86
N LEU A 100 -7.29 -13.61 4.73
CA LEU A 100 -7.14 -14.41 5.96
C LEU A 100 -8.22 -14.07 6.99
N ILE A 101 -8.86 -12.91 6.88
CA ILE A 101 -9.89 -12.49 7.82
C ILE A 101 -11.20 -13.27 7.49
N PRO A 102 -11.78 -14.02 8.45
CA PRO A 102 -12.99 -14.79 8.21
C PRO A 102 -14.14 -13.94 7.67
N GLY A 103 -14.79 -14.40 6.58
CA GLY A 103 -15.89 -13.68 5.95
C GLY A 103 -15.47 -12.44 5.15
N SER A 104 -14.19 -12.29 4.85
CA SER A 104 -13.68 -11.30 3.92
C SER A 104 -13.76 -11.82 2.48
N GLU A 105 -14.39 -11.06 1.60
CA GLU A 105 -14.37 -11.26 0.16
C GLU A 105 -13.59 -10.11 -0.49
N VAL A 106 -12.47 -10.40 -1.14
CA VAL A 106 -11.59 -9.35 -1.67
C VAL A 106 -11.56 -9.39 -3.19
N GLU A 107 -12.11 -8.36 -3.81
CA GLU A 107 -12.03 -8.10 -5.25
C GLU A 107 -10.87 -7.14 -5.54
N VAL A 108 -9.88 -7.61 -6.29
CA VAL A 108 -8.70 -6.81 -6.65
C VAL A 108 -8.99 -6.02 -7.92
N ILE A 109 -8.84 -4.69 -7.83
CA ILE A 109 -9.05 -3.77 -8.94
C ILE A 109 -7.70 -3.23 -9.41
N GLU A 110 -7.29 -3.65 -10.60
CA GLU A 110 -6.03 -3.25 -11.24
C GLU A 110 -6.28 -2.18 -12.30
N ARG A 111 -6.54 -0.95 -11.85
CA ARG A 111 -6.75 0.20 -12.72
C ARG A 111 -5.84 1.35 -12.30
N CYS A 112 -5.45 2.18 -13.24
CA CYS A 112 -4.70 3.38 -12.93
C CYS A 112 -5.58 4.41 -12.22
N SER A 113 -5.08 4.98 -11.13
CA SER A 113 -5.76 6.10 -10.45
C SER A 113 -5.56 7.45 -11.15
N GLY A 114 -4.68 7.52 -12.15
CA GLY A 114 -4.39 8.74 -12.89
C GLY A 114 -3.55 9.79 -12.13
N VAL A 115 -3.18 9.53 -10.87
CA VAL A 115 -2.51 10.55 -10.03
C VAL A 115 -1.03 10.71 -10.39
N ASP A 116 -0.32 9.62 -10.64
CA ASP A 116 1.10 9.59 -11.00
C ASP A 116 1.94 10.54 -10.11
N GLY A 117 2.18 10.13 -8.88
CA GLY A 117 2.77 10.98 -7.84
C GLY A 117 1.87 12.18 -7.54
N THR A 118 2.31 13.39 -7.87
CA THR A 118 1.51 14.61 -7.74
C THR A 118 1.12 15.23 -9.09
N TRP A 119 1.48 14.59 -10.19
CA TRP A 119 1.25 15.12 -11.53
C TRP A 119 -0.24 15.36 -11.79
N GLY A 120 -1.07 14.38 -11.52
CA GLY A 120 -2.51 14.44 -11.73
C GLY A 120 -3.26 15.40 -10.80
N LEU A 121 -2.62 15.89 -9.74
CA LEU A 121 -3.18 16.89 -8.84
C LEU A 121 -2.93 18.33 -9.29
N LYS A 122 -2.05 18.53 -10.29
CA LYS A 122 -1.78 19.85 -10.84
C LYS A 122 -2.94 20.30 -11.72
N LYS A 123 -3.29 21.58 -11.63
CA LYS A 123 -4.43 22.19 -12.36
C LYS A 123 -4.42 21.88 -13.86
N GLU A 124 -3.23 21.91 -14.47
CA GLU A 124 -3.01 21.71 -15.90
C GLU A 124 -3.33 20.27 -16.33
N TYR A 125 -3.10 19.29 -15.48
CA TYR A 125 -3.21 17.86 -15.80
C TYR A 125 -4.43 17.18 -15.16
N TYR A 126 -5.10 17.88 -14.26
CA TYR A 126 -6.18 17.32 -13.44
C TYR A 126 -7.30 16.69 -14.28
N LYS A 127 -7.75 17.36 -15.35
CA LYS A 127 -8.78 16.81 -16.25
C LYS A 127 -8.35 15.53 -16.94
N ILE A 128 -7.06 15.45 -17.34
CA ILE A 128 -6.49 14.26 -17.96
C ILE A 128 -6.40 13.14 -16.92
N SER A 129 -5.95 13.46 -15.72
CA SER A 129 -5.88 12.53 -14.59
C SER A 129 -7.23 11.87 -14.30
N LEU A 130 -8.30 12.66 -14.21
CA LEU A 130 -9.65 12.13 -14.02
C LEU A 130 -10.09 11.21 -15.17
N LYS A 131 -9.80 11.58 -16.43
CA LYS A 131 -10.12 10.75 -17.58
C LYS A 131 -9.38 9.41 -17.58
N VAL A 132 -8.11 9.40 -17.17
CA VAL A 132 -7.33 8.16 -16.99
C VAL A 132 -7.91 7.28 -15.90
N ALA A 133 -8.46 7.88 -14.84
CA ALA A 133 -9.07 7.17 -13.71
C ALA A 133 -10.51 6.69 -13.98
N GLU A 134 -11.19 7.09 -15.06
CA GLU A 134 -12.58 6.69 -15.32
C GLU A 134 -12.85 5.20 -15.23
N PRO A 135 -11.99 4.27 -15.72
CA PRO A 135 -12.22 2.84 -15.54
C PRO A 135 -12.21 2.43 -14.07
N LEU A 136 -11.31 3.02 -13.25
CA LEU A 136 -11.27 2.78 -11.81
C LEU A 136 -12.57 3.24 -11.13
N PHE A 137 -13.07 4.43 -11.51
CA PHE A 137 -14.30 4.99 -10.96
C PHE A 137 -15.56 4.18 -11.32
N LYS A 138 -15.51 3.41 -12.41
CA LYS A 138 -16.59 2.48 -12.79
C LYS A 138 -16.47 1.14 -12.06
N ASP A 139 -15.25 0.58 -11.98
CA ASP A 139 -15.02 -0.75 -11.43
C ASP A 139 -15.24 -0.79 -9.90
N VAL A 140 -14.85 0.26 -9.16
CA VAL A 140 -15.03 0.32 -7.70
C VAL A 140 -16.49 0.17 -7.26
N PRO A 141 -17.45 0.98 -7.73
CA PRO A 141 -18.86 0.79 -7.34
C PRO A 141 -19.49 -0.45 -7.98
N ALA A 142 -19.04 -0.91 -9.15
CA ALA A 142 -19.51 -2.13 -9.78
C ALA A 142 -19.25 -3.38 -8.93
N ALA A 143 -18.17 -3.38 -8.17
CA ALA A 143 -17.86 -4.42 -7.19
C ALA A 143 -18.86 -4.50 -6.02
N ARG A 144 -19.70 -3.49 -5.81
CA ARG A 144 -20.65 -3.38 -4.67
C ARG A 144 -19.99 -3.71 -3.33
N PRO A 145 -18.90 -3.02 -2.96
CA PRO A 145 -18.15 -3.35 -1.76
C PRO A 145 -18.79 -2.76 -0.50
N ASP A 146 -18.60 -3.44 0.63
CA ASP A 146 -18.85 -2.88 1.97
C ASP A 146 -17.74 -1.90 2.36
N ARG A 147 -16.52 -2.12 1.84
CA ARG A 147 -15.32 -1.31 2.11
C ARG A 147 -14.48 -1.15 0.86
N VAL A 148 -13.84 0.01 0.72
CA VAL A 148 -12.84 0.26 -0.33
C VAL A 148 -11.48 0.42 0.31
N ALA A 149 -10.45 -0.16 -0.29
CA ALA A 149 -9.09 -0.11 0.23
C ALA A 149 -8.06 0.23 -0.85
N SER A 150 -7.02 0.95 -0.45
CA SER A 150 -5.80 1.16 -1.25
C SER A 150 -4.63 1.47 -0.33
N ASP A 151 -3.44 0.89 -0.60
CA ASP A 151 -2.20 1.20 0.15
C ASP A 151 -1.65 2.58 -0.21
N CYS A 152 -2.06 3.14 -1.34
CA CYS A 152 -1.60 4.45 -1.80
C CYS A 152 -2.58 5.55 -1.39
N PRO A 153 -2.19 6.48 -0.49
CA PRO A 153 -3.07 7.55 -0.03
C PRO A 153 -3.52 8.49 -1.15
N LEU A 154 -2.67 8.73 -2.14
CA LEU A 154 -3.03 9.58 -3.28
C LEU A 154 -4.05 8.92 -4.19
N ALA A 155 -3.92 7.61 -4.43
CA ALA A 155 -4.94 6.84 -5.15
C ALA A 155 -6.25 6.80 -4.36
N ALA A 156 -6.19 6.66 -3.03
CA ALA A 156 -7.37 6.71 -2.17
C ALA A 156 -8.12 8.05 -2.29
N LEU A 157 -7.41 9.19 -2.29
CA LEU A 157 -8.00 10.50 -2.52
C LEU A 157 -8.70 10.59 -3.89
N GLN A 158 -8.07 10.09 -4.94
CA GLN A 158 -8.63 10.10 -6.28
C GLN A 158 -9.89 9.21 -6.38
N ILE A 159 -9.86 8.02 -5.77
CA ILE A 159 -11.02 7.13 -5.69
C ILE A 159 -12.16 7.81 -4.92
N ALA A 160 -11.87 8.41 -3.78
CA ALA A 160 -12.86 9.13 -2.98
C ALA A 160 -13.56 10.21 -3.82
N GLN A 161 -12.79 10.99 -4.54
CA GLN A 161 -13.29 12.06 -5.38
C GLN A 161 -14.14 11.56 -6.57
N GLY A 162 -13.69 10.49 -7.23
CA GLY A 162 -14.38 9.98 -8.43
C GLY A 162 -15.60 9.11 -8.13
N THR A 163 -15.69 8.53 -6.92
CA THR A 163 -16.73 7.55 -6.58
C THR A 163 -17.61 7.93 -5.39
N GLY A 164 -17.18 8.92 -4.59
CA GLY A 164 -17.82 9.24 -3.30
C GLY A 164 -17.55 8.21 -2.20
N ALA A 165 -16.79 7.14 -2.46
CA ALA A 165 -16.40 6.18 -1.44
C ALA A 165 -15.41 6.78 -0.43
N ALA A 166 -15.21 6.11 0.70
CA ALA A 166 -14.21 6.45 1.71
C ALA A 166 -13.12 5.35 1.78
N PRO A 167 -12.14 5.35 0.85
CA PRO A 167 -11.11 4.34 0.84
C PRO A 167 -10.23 4.42 2.09
N ARG A 168 -9.88 3.26 2.63
CA ARG A 168 -9.01 3.12 3.79
C ARG A 168 -7.73 2.39 3.42
N HIS A 169 -6.66 2.63 4.16
CA HIS A 169 -5.47 1.80 4.03
C HIS A 169 -5.80 0.37 4.52
N PRO A 170 -5.38 -0.72 3.81
CA PRO A 170 -5.74 -2.08 4.20
C PRO A 170 -5.41 -2.42 5.66
N ILE A 171 -4.31 -1.86 6.22
CA ILE A 171 -3.96 -2.08 7.65
C ILE A 171 -5.02 -1.56 8.62
N GLN A 172 -5.78 -0.53 8.24
CA GLN A 172 -6.87 -0.04 9.08
C GLN A 172 -8.05 -1.02 9.11
N ILE A 173 -8.28 -1.73 8.00
CA ILE A 173 -9.29 -2.80 7.94
C ILE A 173 -8.83 -3.99 8.78
N VAL A 174 -7.55 -4.32 8.76
CA VAL A 174 -6.94 -5.36 9.59
C VAL A 174 -7.04 -4.97 11.07
N ALA A 175 -6.74 -3.72 11.43
CA ALA A 175 -6.87 -3.22 12.81
C ALA A 175 -8.33 -3.32 13.31
N ASP A 176 -9.29 -2.90 12.47
CA ASP A 176 -10.72 -3.07 12.78
C ASP A 176 -11.08 -4.55 13.01
N ALA A 177 -10.52 -5.46 12.20
CA ALA A 177 -10.79 -6.89 12.32
C ALA A 177 -10.25 -7.48 13.63
N TYR A 178 -9.16 -6.95 14.16
CA TYR A 178 -8.68 -7.26 15.51
C TYR A 178 -9.49 -6.58 16.63
N GLY A 179 -10.40 -5.67 16.30
CA GLY A 179 -11.14 -4.88 17.29
C GLY A 179 -10.39 -3.66 17.82
N VAL A 180 -9.25 -3.33 17.20
CA VAL A 180 -8.50 -2.11 17.50
C VAL A 180 -9.20 -0.93 16.82
N THR A 181 -9.74 -0.02 17.61
CA THR A 181 -10.32 1.25 17.09
C THR A 181 -9.26 2.32 17.24
N PRO A 182 -8.86 3.02 16.17
CA PRO A 182 -8.03 4.22 16.31
C PRO A 182 -8.75 5.25 17.19
N GLU A 183 -8.04 5.82 18.15
CA GLU A 183 -8.51 6.97 18.93
C GLU A 183 -8.58 8.22 18.06
#